data_348674e11697454a14e9d66bf71bfeb1
#
_entry.id   348674e11697454a14e9d66bf71bfeb1
#
_cell.length_a   1.000
_cell.length_b   1.000
_cell.length_c   1.000
_cell.angle_alpha   90.00
_cell.angle_beta   90.00
_cell.angle_gamma   90.00
#
_symmetry.space_group_name_H-M   'P 1'
#
loop_
_entity.id
_entity.type
_entity.pdbx_description
1 polymer ?
#
loop_
_entity_poly.entity_id
_entity_poly.type
_entity_poly.pdbx_seq_one_letter_code
_entity_poly.pdbx_strand_id
1 'polypeptide(L)'
;MLNEFVRPTRFQWTDRQLEVINRLLRTLPPRLRTRCGTTRKVKSEVGRPTFAEMKRVDPSEAIRSAEILPLLPRYFEVVDVKGYGGTVLQMLPHEIAGNPQNADAETSGVLETICDFEERLIALGDLQNDYALVVARKP
;
A
#
# COMPACT_ATOMS: atom_id res chain seq x y z
N MET A 1 -7.51 11.41 17.06
CA MET A 1 -7.50 10.23 16.18
C MET A 1 -6.62 10.55 14.98
N LEU A 2 -5.70 9.66 14.64
CA LEU A 2 -4.78 9.74 13.50
C LEU A 2 -5.04 8.54 12.59
N ASN A 3 -5.11 8.76 11.29
CA ASN A 3 -5.19 7.72 10.27
C ASN A 3 -4.12 8.01 9.22
N GLU A 4 -3.04 7.22 9.23
CA GLU A 4 -1.85 7.56 8.48
C GLU A 4 -1.14 6.35 7.87
N PHE A 5 -0.39 6.64 6.78
CA PHE A 5 0.63 5.76 6.27
C PHE A 5 1.84 5.79 7.22
N VAL A 6 2.17 4.65 7.80
CA VAL A 6 3.18 4.52 8.85
C VAL A 6 4.37 3.67 8.45
N ARG A 7 4.38 3.15 7.24
CA ARG A 7 5.47 2.31 6.68
C ARG A 7 5.41 2.22 5.16
N PRO A 8 6.54 2.03 4.51
CA PRO A 8 7.90 2.40 4.88
C PRO A 8 8.21 3.87 4.55
N THR A 9 9.18 4.45 5.24
CA THR A 9 9.67 5.82 4.92
C THR A 9 10.00 5.95 3.44
N ARG A 10 9.51 7.03 2.81
CA ARG A 10 9.71 7.32 1.37
C ARG A 10 9.33 6.16 0.45
N PHE A 11 8.32 5.38 0.84
CA PHE A 11 7.85 4.24 0.06
C PHE A 11 8.95 3.24 -0.32
N GLN A 12 9.91 3.04 0.59
CA GLN A 12 10.99 2.08 0.39
C GLN A 12 10.53 0.68 0.79
N TRP A 13 9.54 0.13 0.06
CA TRP A 13 8.99 -1.20 0.30
C TRP A 13 10.08 -2.27 0.34
N THR A 14 9.89 -3.27 1.19
CA THR A 14 10.81 -4.40 1.33
C THR A 14 10.86 -5.25 0.05
N ASP A 15 11.93 -6.01 -0.12
CA ASP A 15 12.03 -6.95 -1.24
C ASP A 15 10.88 -7.96 -1.22
N ARG A 16 10.48 -8.39 -0.01
CA ARG A 16 9.36 -9.32 0.15
C ARG A 16 8.04 -8.72 -0.29
N GLN A 17 7.74 -7.47 0.07
CA GLN A 17 6.54 -6.78 -0.42
C GLN A 17 6.54 -6.71 -1.95
N LEU A 18 7.64 -6.29 -2.56
CA LEU A 18 7.75 -6.18 -4.02
C LEU A 18 7.64 -7.54 -4.71
N GLU A 19 8.23 -8.59 -4.13
CA GLU A 19 8.09 -9.96 -4.65
C GLU A 19 6.62 -10.39 -4.70
N VAL A 20 5.90 -10.22 -3.58
CA VAL A 20 4.48 -10.58 -3.47
C VAL A 20 3.64 -9.77 -4.46
N ILE A 21 3.82 -8.45 -4.49
CA ILE A 21 3.09 -7.56 -5.40
C ILE A 21 3.31 -7.98 -6.86
N ASN A 22 4.57 -8.22 -7.24
CA ASN A 22 4.91 -8.57 -8.61
C ASN A 22 4.45 -9.99 -8.99
N ARG A 23 4.41 -10.91 -8.05
CA ARG A 23 3.79 -12.22 -8.27
C ARG A 23 2.30 -12.09 -8.55
N LEU A 24 1.56 -11.38 -7.70
CA LEU A 24 0.13 -11.13 -7.89
C LEU A 24 -0.14 -10.37 -9.18
N LEU A 25 0.63 -9.33 -9.47
CA LEU A 25 0.49 -8.56 -10.71
C LEU A 25 0.54 -9.47 -11.95
N ARG A 26 1.45 -10.44 -11.96
CA ARG A 26 1.58 -11.38 -13.10
C ARG A 26 0.40 -12.33 -13.23
N THR A 27 -0.34 -12.62 -12.17
CA THR A 27 -1.53 -13.49 -12.23
C THR A 27 -2.75 -12.75 -12.78
N LEU A 28 -2.76 -11.41 -12.72
CA LEU A 28 -3.88 -10.63 -13.24
C LEU A 28 -3.95 -10.72 -14.78
N PRO A 29 -5.14 -10.83 -15.37
CA PRO A 29 -5.28 -10.79 -16.81
C PRO A 29 -4.84 -9.43 -17.38
N PRO A 30 -4.32 -9.37 -18.62
CA PRO A 30 -3.84 -8.13 -19.23
C PRO A 30 -4.84 -6.97 -19.17
N ARG A 31 -6.15 -7.23 -19.31
CA ARG A 31 -7.20 -6.23 -19.22
C ARG A 31 -7.20 -5.47 -17.88
N LEU A 32 -6.91 -6.16 -16.76
CA LEU A 32 -6.85 -5.55 -15.43
C LEU A 32 -5.49 -4.90 -15.14
N ARG A 33 -4.45 -5.20 -15.92
CA ARG A 33 -3.11 -4.60 -15.80
C ARG A 33 -2.86 -3.44 -16.76
N THR A 34 -3.78 -3.13 -17.66
CA THR A 34 -3.62 -2.02 -18.57
C THR A 34 -3.67 -0.70 -17.81
N ARG A 35 -2.63 0.12 -17.92
CA ARG A 35 -2.56 1.42 -17.24
C ARG A 35 -3.66 2.34 -17.72
N CYS A 36 -4.29 3.02 -16.78
CA CYS A 36 -5.26 4.08 -17.08
C CYS A 36 -4.53 5.29 -17.67
N GLY A 37 -5.15 5.97 -18.62
CA GLY A 37 -4.57 7.15 -19.28
C GLY A 37 -4.19 6.91 -20.73
N THR A 38 -3.36 7.81 -21.29
CA THR A 38 -3.09 7.90 -22.73
C THR A 38 -2.24 6.77 -23.29
N THR A 39 -1.34 6.20 -22.50
CA THR A 39 -0.35 5.22 -23.01
C THR A 39 -0.88 3.80 -23.11
N ARG A 40 -1.93 3.44 -22.37
CA ARG A 40 -2.55 2.10 -22.31
C ARG A 40 -1.55 0.93 -22.27
N LYS A 41 -0.37 1.15 -21.70
CA LYS A 41 0.63 0.09 -21.56
C LYS A 41 0.22 -0.89 -20.46
N VAL A 42 0.51 -2.16 -20.65
CA VAL A 42 0.30 -3.18 -19.62
C VAL A 42 1.34 -3.00 -18.52
N LYS A 43 0.89 -2.87 -17.26
CA LYS A 43 1.77 -2.84 -16.09
C LYS A 43 2.38 -4.22 -15.89
N SER A 44 3.70 -4.30 -15.98
CA SER A 44 4.46 -5.55 -15.88
C SER A 44 5.18 -5.70 -14.56
N GLU A 45 5.46 -4.59 -13.89
CA GLU A 45 6.28 -4.55 -12.69
C GLU A 45 5.93 -3.37 -11.79
N VAL A 46 6.15 -3.56 -10.50
CA VAL A 46 6.16 -2.52 -9.46
C VAL A 46 7.56 -2.49 -8.86
N GLY A 47 8.19 -1.32 -8.89
CA GLY A 47 9.50 -1.08 -8.29
C GLY A 47 9.45 -0.08 -7.14
N ARG A 48 10.56 0.08 -6.42
CA ARG A 48 10.73 1.17 -5.47
C ARG A 48 10.97 2.47 -6.21
N PRO A 49 10.33 3.57 -5.78
CA PRO A 49 10.75 4.88 -6.25
C PRO A 49 12.15 5.19 -5.72
N THR A 50 12.95 5.88 -6.50
CA THR A 50 14.21 6.44 -5.99
C THR A 50 13.96 7.64 -5.08
N PHE A 51 14.88 7.91 -4.14
CA PHE A 51 14.77 9.10 -3.30
C PHE A 51 14.74 10.41 -4.13
N ALA A 52 15.45 10.43 -5.27
CA ALA A 52 15.45 11.58 -6.16
C ALA A 52 14.07 11.78 -6.83
N GLU A 53 13.43 10.72 -7.27
CA GLU A 53 12.06 10.77 -7.81
C GLU A 53 11.07 11.26 -6.78
N MET A 54 11.11 10.69 -5.56
CA MET A 54 10.23 11.10 -4.46
C MET A 54 10.38 12.60 -4.16
N LYS A 55 11.63 13.09 -4.02
CA LYS A 55 11.90 14.53 -3.79
C LYS A 55 11.42 15.44 -4.91
N ARG A 56 11.47 14.94 -6.15
CA ARG A 56 11.05 15.72 -7.33
C ARG A 56 9.52 15.79 -7.45
N VAL A 57 8.82 14.70 -7.13
CA VAL A 57 7.35 14.60 -7.27
C VAL A 57 6.65 15.24 -6.08
N ASP A 58 6.99 14.79 -4.87
CA ASP A 58 6.51 15.35 -3.61
C ASP A 58 7.61 15.26 -2.55
N PRO A 59 8.29 16.39 -2.26
CA PRO A 59 9.35 16.40 -1.27
C PRO A 59 8.85 16.16 0.16
N SER A 60 7.55 16.32 0.43
CA SER A 60 6.95 16.14 1.76
C SER A 60 6.41 14.73 2.01
N GLU A 61 6.22 13.93 0.97
CA GLU A 61 5.55 12.62 1.04
C GLU A 61 6.36 11.59 1.83
N ALA A 62 5.74 10.99 2.83
CA ALA A 62 6.25 9.86 3.63
C ALA A 62 7.71 10.01 4.15
N ILE A 63 8.15 11.24 4.47
CA ILE A 63 9.54 11.56 4.84
C ILE A 63 10.03 10.72 6.03
N ARG A 64 9.18 10.57 7.05
CA ARG A 64 9.48 9.91 8.33
C ARG A 64 8.33 9.02 8.78
N SER A 65 7.59 8.44 7.83
CA SER A 65 6.41 7.63 8.14
C SER A 65 6.68 6.51 9.12
N ALA A 66 7.82 5.82 9.00
CA ALA A 66 8.21 4.75 9.93
C ALA A 66 8.48 5.23 11.37
N GLU A 67 8.65 6.54 11.60
CA GLU A 67 8.89 7.11 12.92
C GLU A 67 7.59 7.55 13.61
N ILE A 68 6.47 7.61 12.90
CA ILE A 68 5.20 8.10 13.45
C ILE A 68 4.81 7.31 14.70
N LEU A 69 4.63 6.00 14.57
CA LEU A 69 4.20 5.16 15.70
C LEU A 69 5.19 5.17 16.87
N PRO A 70 6.52 5.04 16.66
CA PRO A 70 7.49 5.12 17.76
C PRO A 70 7.54 6.46 18.49
N LEU A 71 7.22 7.56 17.80
CA LEU A 71 7.28 8.90 18.39
C LEU A 71 5.99 9.30 19.12
N LEU A 72 4.83 8.75 18.74
CA LEU A 72 3.54 9.14 19.34
C LEU A 72 3.53 9.08 20.87
N PRO A 73 4.05 8.04 21.56
CA PRO A 73 4.02 7.96 23.00
C PRO A 73 4.82 9.05 23.73
N ARG A 74 5.70 9.78 23.00
CA ARG A 74 6.46 10.90 23.59
C ARG A 74 5.62 12.17 23.76
N TYR A 75 4.51 12.27 23.02
CA TYR A 75 3.69 13.47 22.93
C TYR A 75 2.23 13.25 23.33
N PHE A 76 1.79 12.00 23.30
CA PHE A 76 0.39 11.63 23.54
C PHE A 76 0.30 10.36 24.37
N GLU A 77 -0.77 10.24 25.14
CA GLU A 77 -1.18 8.96 25.71
C GLU A 77 -1.88 8.13 24.62
N VAL A 78 -1.19 7.12 24.11
CA VAL A 78 -1.72 6.25 23.05
C VAL A 78 -2.69 5.25 23.69
N VAL A 79 -3.96 5.30 23.27
CA VAL A 79 -5.05 4.46 23.80
C VAL A 79 -5.18 3.17 22.98
N ASP A 80 -5.10 3.28 21.65
CA ASP A 80 -5.24 2.13 20.75
C ASP A 80 -4.49 2.38 19.45
N VAL A 81 -3.96 1.29 18.87
CA VAL A 81 -3.29 1.29 17.56
C VAL A 81 -3.78 0.10 16.75
N LYS A 82 -4.51 0.36 15.67
CA LYS A 82 -5.00 -0.66 14.76
C LYS A 82 -4.33 -0.50 13.39
N GLY A 83 -3.46 -1.47 13.03
CA GLY A 83 -2.94 -1.57 11.66
C GLY A 83 -4.00 -2.11 10.71
N TYR A 84 -3.98 -1.64 9.44
CA TYR A 84 -4.87 -2.16 8.41
C TYR A 84 -4.21 -2.07 7.03
N GLY A 85 -3.87 -3.20 6.46
CA GLY A 85 -3.45 -3.38 5.06
C GLY A 85 -2.51 -2.33 4.48
N GLY A 86 -2.69 -2.11 3.18
CA GLY A 86 -1.97 -1.13 2.37
C GLY A 86 -0.59 -1.58 1.90
N THR A 87 -0.17 -2.76 2.26
CA THR A 87 1.15 -3.29 1.89
C THR A 87 1.20 -3.85 0.46
N VAL A 88 0.09 -4.39 -0.03
CA VAL A 88 -0.09 -4.86 -1.42
C VAL A 88 -1.05 -3.93 -2.16
N LEU A 89 -2.18 -3.62 -1.51
CA LEU A 89 -3.29 -2.88 -2.11
C LEU A 89 -2.97 -1.43 -2.44
N GLN A 90 -1.94 -0.81 -1.86
CA GLN A 90 -1.51 0.52 -2.27
C GLN A 90 -0.83 0.51 -3.63
N MET A 91 0.04 -0.45 -3.87
CA MET A 91 0.93 -0.43 -5.04
C MET A 91 0.43 -1.26 -6.21
N LEU A 92 -0.21 -2.39 -5.94
CA LEU A 92 -0.68 -3.27 -7.00
C LEU A 92 -1.69 -2.56 -7.91
N PRO A 93 -2.75 -1.88 -7.40
CA PRO A 93 -3.73 -1.19 -8.23
C PRO A 93 -3.26 0.18 -8.73
N HIS A 94 -2.15 0.74 -8.22
CA HIS A 94 -1.66 2.03 -8.67
C HIS A 94 -1.52 2.07 -10.21
N GLU A 95 -2.05 3.09 -10.85
CA GLU A 95 -2.16 3.29 -12.31
C GLU A 95 -3.16 2.36 -13.03
N ILE A 96 -3.68 1.32 -12.40
CA ILE A 96 -4.63 0.38 -13.00
C ILE A 96 -5.99 0.35 -12.29
N ALA A 97 -6.15 1.08 -11.20
CA ALA A 97 -7.35 1.11 -10.38
C ALA A 97 -8.63 1.57 -11.13
N GLY A 98 -8.50 2.27 -12.25
CA GLY A 98 -9.65 2.65 -13.09
C GLY A 98 -10.26 1.48 -13.87
N ASN A 99 -9.53 0.38 -14.05
CA ASN A 99 -10.03 -0.77 -14.82
C ASN A 99 -11.20 -1.50 -14.11
N PRO A 100 -11.21 -1.61 -12.76
CA PRO A 100 -12.32 -2.21 -12.02
C PRO A 100 -13.54 -1.31 -11.83
N GLN A 101 -13.52 -0.04 -12.25
CA GLN A 101 -14.64 0.89 -12.00
C GLN A 101 -15.96 0.45 -12.68
N ASN A 102 -15.88 -0.38 -13.72
CA ASN A 102 -17.03 -1.05 -14.34
C ASN A 102 -17.00 -2.55 -14.02
N ALA A 103 -16.73 -2.87 -12.76
CA ALA A 103 -16.47 -4.23 -12.33
C ALA A 103 -17.67 -5.14 -12.59
N ASP A 104 -17.45 -6.12 -13.43
CA ASP A 104 -18.26 -7.32 -13.46
C ASP A 104 -17.97 -8.20 -12.22
N ALA A 105 -18.77 -9.24 -12.04
CA ALA A 105 -18.64 -10.14 -10.89
C ALA A 105 -17.23 -10.80 -10.82
N GLU A 106 -16.61 -11.07 -11.98
CA GLU A 106 -15.26 -11.64 -12.06
C GLU A 106 -14.22 -10.66 -11.50
N THR A 107 -14.28 -9.40 -11.88
CA THR A 107 -13.34 -8.36 -11.41
C THR A 107 -13.51 -8.11 -9.92
N SER A 108 -14.75 -8.08 -9.41
CA SER A 108 -15.00 -7.94 -7.98
C SER A 108 -14.41 -9.12 -7.20
N GLY A 109 -14.58 -10.35 -7.67
CA GLY A 109 -14.00 -11.54 -7.05
C GLY A 109 -12.45 -11.53 -7.04
N VAL A 110 -11.82 -10.97 -8.08
CA VAL A 110 -10.36 -10.79 -8.11
C VAL A 110 -9.91 -9.80 -7.03
N LEU A 111 -10.61 -8.67 -6.87
CA LEU A 111 -10.27 -7.69 -5.84
C LEU A 111 -10.43 -8.26 -4.44
N GLU A 112 -11.55 -8.94 -4.16
CA GLU A 112 -11.78 -9.63 -2.89
C GLU A 112 -10.67 -10.64 -2.59
N THR A 113 -10.28 -11.45 -3.59
CA THR A 113 -9.18 -12.41 -3.44
C THR A 113 -7.85 -11.74 -3.09
N ILE A 114 -7.56 -10.57 -3.65
CA ILE A 114 -6.33 -9.81 -3.34
C ILE A 114 -6.40 -9.26 -1.92
N CYS A 115 -7.56 -8.75 -1.48
CA CYS A 115 -7.77 -8.28 -0.12
C CYS A 115 -7.56 -9.41 0.89
N ASP A 116 -8.23 -10.54 0.70
CA ASP A 116 -8.08 -11.72 1.55
C ASP A 116 -6.63 -12.22 1.61
N PHE A 117 -5.94 -12.16 0.49
CA PHE A 117 -4.54 -12.59 0.40
C PHE A 117 -3.62 -11.66 1.20
N GLU A 118 -3.79 -10.33 1.07
CA GLU A 118 -3.06 -9.36 1.89
C GLU A 118 -3.30 -9.59 3.38
N GLU A 119 -4.56 -9.73 3.80
CA GLU A 119 -4.93 -9.97 5.19
C GLU A 119 -4.28 -11.24 5.75
N ARG A 120 -4.27 -12.34 4.98
CA ARG A 120 -3.63 -13.59 5.39
C ARG A 120 -2.11 -13.46 5.54
N LEU A 121 -1.43 -12.77 4.63
CA LEU A 121 0.01 -12.55 4.73
C LEU A 121 0.37 -11.70 5.96
N ILE A 122 -0.45 -10.71 6.29
CA ILE A 122 -0.30 -9.90 7.50
C ILE A 122 -0.56 -10.75 8.74
N ALA A 123 -1.63 -11.54 8.76
CA ALA A 123 -1.96 -12.42 9.89
C ALA A 123 -0.88 -13.47 10.16
N LEU A 124 -0.19 -13.96 9.13
CA LEU A 124 0.96 -14.88 9.23
C LEU A 124 2.26 -14.19 9.61
N GLY A 125 2.31 -12.86 9.65
CA GLY A 125 3.52 -12.08 9.93
C GLY A 125 4.52 -12.04 8.77
N ASP A 126 4.14 -12.50 7.57
CA ASP A 126 4.99 -12.42 6.36
C ASP A 126 5.06 -10.99 5.81
N LEU A 127 3.96 -10.24 5.92
CA LEU A 127 3.91 -8.80 5.63
C LEU A 127 3.44 -8.03 6.87
N GLN A 128 3.59 -6.71 6.83
CA GLN A 128 3.15 -5.81 7.89
C GLN A 128 2.14 -4.80 7.34
N ASN A 129 1.31 -4.25 8.21
CA ASN A 129 0.43 -3.15 7.84
C ASN A 129 1.23 -1.87 7.55
N ASP A 130 0.98 -1.23 6.43
CA ASP A 130 1.60 0.04 6.07
C ASP A 130 0.76 1.25 6.54
N TYR A 131 -0.52 1.03 6.88
CA TYR A 131 -1.40 2.03 7.47
C TYR A 131 -1.76 1.68 8.91
N ALA A 132 -2.01 2.72 9.71
CA ALA A 132 -2.53 2.57 11.06
C ALA A 132 -3.56 3.65 11.40
N LEU A 133 -4.60 3.19 12.10
CA LEU A 133 -5.54 4.05 12.83
C LEU A 133 -5.08 4.10 14.28
N VAL A 134 -4.83 5.30 14.79
CA VAL A 134 -4.38 5.52 16.16
C VAL A 134 -5.38 6.36 16.92
N VAL A 135 -5.76 5.90 18.10
CA VAL A 135 -6.52 6.69 19.07
C VAL A 135 -5.56 7.12 20.18
N ALA A 136 -5.42 8.40 20.35
CA ALA A 136 -4.58 8.97 21.38
C ALA A 136 -5.25 10.19 21.99
N ARG A 137 -4.93 10.50 23.24
CA ARG A 137 -5.37 11.70 23.95
C ARG A 137 -4.18 12.56 24.37
N LYS A 138 -4.44 13.84 24.55
CA LYS A 138 -3.44 14.76 25.08
C LYS A 138 -3.20 14.44 26.55
N PRO A 139 -1.93 14.43 27.01
CA PRO A 139 -1.63 14.25 28.42
C PRO A 139 -2.24 15.36 29.27
#